data_c3e23c973923b64cefa82d09a4deb618
#
_entry.id   c3e23c973923b64cefa82d09a4deb618
#
_cell.length_a   1.000
_cell.length_b   1.000
_cell.length_c   1.000
_cell.angle_alpha   90.00
_cell.angle_beta   90.00
_cell.angle_gamma   90.00
#
_symmetry.space_group_name_H-M   'P 1'
#
loop_
_entity.id
_entity.type
_entity.pdbx_description
1 polymer ?
#
loop_
_entity_poly.entity_id
_entity_poly.type
_entity_poly.pdbx_seq_one_letter_code
_entity_poly.pdbx_strand_id
1 'polypeptide(L)'
;MTATPLFFLLPLIVLACASTPSGPTAHNALRAGFTQGDRDVWFEQRVRLLTADDGWLTLVGLDFLTDGVFTIGSDPACTLRYAHASAGCIGAFTVQEDSISFRARVPDVTLDGVPCADRECALVVDDRGTPSVLRNGPLMITAVRRNGALALRVRDNASAIRSQFDGLKLFAFDPNLVVEGLVVEGTVLGSTVADALAAETTVAITNVMGFVETQPIAARLRLQVHGIECELVATPGANGRLFVVFGDTTNGTETYGGGRFLDIEKPVGGRTTIDFNRATNPPCAFTAFATCPTPPAMNRLPLAIRAGERAAASHKAD
;
A
#
# COMPACT_ATOMS: atom_id res chain seq x y z
N MET A 1 31.99 87.20 -6.29
CA MET A 1 32.28 85.80 -6.09
C MET A 1 30.96 85.11 -6.06
N THR A 2 30.49 84.58 -7.20
CA THR A 2 29.19 83.96 -7.42
C THR A 2 29.39 82.45 -7.51
N ALA A 3 28.84 81.71 -6.57
CA ALA A 3 28.88 80.28 -6.57
C ALA A 3 27.64 79.71 -7.31
N THR A 4 27.89 78.90 -8.34
CA THR A 4 26.89 78.23 -9.15
C THR A 4 26.57 76.87 -8.50
N PRO A 5 25.30 76.47 -8.32
CA PRO A 5 24.99 75.14 -7.82
C PRO A 5 24.99 74.11 -8.95
N LEU A 6 25.69 72.98 -8.73
CA LEU A 6 25.78 71.86 -9.60
C LEU A 6 24.57 70.97 -9.37
N PHE A 7 23.66 70.78 -10.36
CA PHE A 7 22.57 69.86 -10.37
C PHE A 7 23.07 68.44 -10.73
N PHE A 8 23.01 67.48 -9.78
CA PHE A 8 23.22 66.12 -10.07
C PHE A 8 21.90 65.49 -10.59
N LEU A 9 21.88 65.07 -11.84
CA LEU A 9 20.83 64.21 -12.39
C LEU A 9 21.12 62.78 -11.98
N LEU A 10 20.25 62.20 -11.14
CA LEU A 10 20.22 60.77 -10.91
C LEU A 10 19.49 60.06 -12.08
N PRO A 11 20.05 59.02 -12.68
CA PRO A 11 19.32 58.22 -13.65
C PRO A 11 18.23 57.37 -12.96
N LEU A 12 17.01 57.50 -13.45
CA LEU A 12 15.87 56.69 -13.09
C LEU A 12 16.08 55.27 -13.62
N ILE A 13 16.48 54.33 -12.75
CA ILE A 13 16.52 52.90 -13.10
C ILE A 13 15.08 52.38 -13.11
N VAL A 14 14.52 52.22 -14.30
CA VAL A 14 13.27 51.48 -14.50
C VAL A 14 13.56 50.01 -14.29
N LEU A 15 13.17 49.48 -13.11
CA LEU A 15 13.18 48.05 -12.83
C LEU A 15 12.08 47.41 -13.68
N ALA A 16 12.45 46.83 -14.82
CA ALA A 16 11.56 46.01 -15.60
C ALA A 16 11.24 44.76 -14.77
N CYS A 17 10.01 44.69 -14.30
CA CYS A 17 9.44 43.46 -13.74
C CYS A 17 9.44 42.40 -14.86
N ALA A 18 10.46 41.54 -14.87
CA ALA A 18 10.48 40.38 -15.73
C ALA A 18 9.37 39.42 -15.22
N SER A 19 8.23 39.45 -15.89
CA SER A 19 7.21 38.40 -15.77
C SER A 19 7.87 37.09 -16.17
N THR A 20 8.10 36.21 -15.17
CA THR A 20 8.47 34.83 -15.42
C THR A 20 7.41 34.20 -16.30
N PRO A 21 7.78 33.63 -17.45
CA PRO A 21 6.80 32.95 -18.29
C PRO A 21 6.26 31.73 -17.54
N SER A 22 5.02 31.78 -17.11
CA SER A 22 4.22 30.61 -16.78
C SER A 22 3.93 29.85 -18.08
N GLY A 23 4.94 29.15 -18.57
CA GLY A 23 4.86 28.49 -19.86
C GLY A 23 4.48 27.01 -19.76
N PRO A 24 3.91 26.46 -20.84
CA PRO A 24 3.57 25.04 -20.99
C PRO A 24 4.77 24.08 -20.88
N THR A 25 5.98 24.59 -20.72
CA THR A 25 7.24 23.84 -20.70
C THR A 25 7.47 22.99 -19.43
N ALA A 26 7.06 23.46 -18.25
CA ALA A 26 7.22 22.69 -17.01
C ALA A 26 6.28 21.48 -16.96
N HIS A 27 5.06 21.65 -17.42
CA HIS A 27 4.06 20.57 -17.48
C HIS A 27 4.42 19.50 -18.50
N ASN A 28 5.03 19.87 -19.64
CA ASN A 28 5.54 18.93 -20.63
C ASN A 28 6.78 18.17 -20.15
N ALA A 29 7.65 18.80 -19.36
CA ALA A 29 8.83 18.14 -18.79
C ALA A 29 8.46 17.06 -17.75
N LEU A 30 7.44 17.30 -16.93
CA LEU A 30 6.91 16.31 -15.97
C LEU A 30 6.37 15.05 -16.68
N ARG A 31 5.72 15.24 -17.83
CA ARG A 31 5.14 14.13 -18.62
C ARG A 31 6.18 13.31 -19.39
N ALA A 32 7.32 13.89 -19.72
CA ALA A 32 8.38 13.23 -20.51
C ALA A 32 9.02 12.01 -19.82
N GLY A 33 8.93 11.92 -18.47
CA GLY A 33 9.46 10.79 -17.69
C GLY A 33 8.45 9.69 -17.38
N PHE A 34 7.18 9.82 -17.81
CA PHE A 34 6.09 8.89 -17.50
C PHE A 34 5.35 8.50 -18.77
N THR A 35 5.84 7.47 -19.44
CA THR A 35 5.29 6.99 -20.71
C THR A 35 4.42 5.76 -20.50
N GLN A 36 3.67 5.39 -21.53
CA GLN A 36 2.95 4.12 -21.57
C GLN A 36 3.92 2.94 -21.38
N GLY A 37 5.10 2.96 -22.02
CA GLY A 37 6.09 1.90 -21.88
C GLY A 37 6.60 1.74 -20.44
N ASP A 38 6.86 2.86 -19.74
CA ASP A 38 7.27 2.81 -18.33
C ASP A 38 6.17 2.22 -17.44
N ARG A 39 4.90 2.58 -17.71
CA ARG A 39 3.75 1.99 -17.03
C ARG A 39 3.64 0.49 -17.29
N ASP A 40 3.79 0.06 -18.53
CA ASP A 40 3.64 -1.34 -18.92
C ASP A 40 4.72 -2.21 -18.24
N VAL A 41 5.98 -1.76 -18.21
CA VAL A 41 7.07 -2.40 -17.45
C VAL A 41 6.75 -2.46 -15.95
N TRP A 42 6.18 -1.38 -15.39
CA TRP A 42 5.79 -1.33 -13.98
C TRP A 42 4.69 -2.35 -13.67
N PHE A 43 3.68 -2.49 -14.53
CA PHE A 43 2.61 -3.49 -14.35
C PHE A 43 3.09 -4.93 -14.55
N GLU A 44 4.06 -5.19 -15.43
CA GLU A 44 4.70 -6.50 -15.48
C GLU A 44 5.38 -6.87 -14.16
N GLN A 45 6.06 -5.90 -13.51
CA GLN A 45 6.62 -6.11 -12.18
C GLN A 45 5.53 -6.34 -11.14
N ARG A 46 4.43 -5.58 -11.22
CA ARG A 46 3.27 -5.73 -10.36
C ARG A 46 2.66 -7.14 -10.45
N VAL A 47 2.48 -7.67 -11.66
CA VAL A 47 1.99 -9.04 -11.88
C VAL A 47 2.94 -10.06 -11.26
N ARG A 48 4.26 -9.92 -11.49
CA ARG A 48 5.26 -10.80 -10.85
C ARG A 48 5.15 -10.81 -9.33
N LEU A 49 4.98 -9.65 -8.70
CA LEU A 49 4.83 -9.55 -7.24
C LEU A 49 3.51 -10.15 -6.75
N LEU A 50 2.41 -9.98 -7.49
CA LEU A 50 1.13 -10.57 -7.13
C LEU A 50 1.15 -12.10 -7.19
N THR A 51 1.85 -12.67 -8.20
CA THR A 51 1.93 -14.11 -8.46
C THR A 51 3.12 -14.80 -7.77
N ALA A 52 3.99 -14.06 -7.07
CA ALA A 52 5.12 -14.62 -6.32
C ALA A 52 4.63 -15.60 -5.23
N ASP A 53 5.52 -16.45 -4.74
CA ASP A 53 5.19 -17.45 -3.71
C ASP A 53 4.72 -16.84 -2.38
N ASP A 54 5.10 -15.61 -2.11
CA ASP A 54 4.65 -14.78 -0.99
C ASP A 54 3.71 -13.64 -1.43
N GLY A 55 3.27 -13.66 -2.70
CA GLY A 55 2.38 -12.69 -3.30
C GLY A 55 0.95 -12.73 -2.75
N TRP A 56 0.16 -11.71 -3.05
CA TRP A 56 -1.19 -11.58 -2.52
C TRP A 56 -2.18 -12.60 -3.09
N LEU A 57 -1.93 -13.17 -4.26
CA LEU A 57 -2.78 -14.19 -4.85
C LEU A 57 -2.62 -15.57 -4.17
N THR A 58 -1.63 -15.73 -3.31
CA THR A 58 -1.45 -16.95 -2.50
C THR A 58 -2.15 -16.87 -1.15
N LEU A 59 -2.64 -15.69 -0.73
CA LEU A 59 -3.23 -15.50 0.60
C LEU A 59 -4.62 -16.11 0.66
N VAL A 60 -4.76 -17.17 1.47
CA VAL A 60 -5.97 -18.02 1.59
C VAL A 60 -6.53 -18.08 3.01
N GLY A 61 -5.87 -17.44 3.99
CA GLY A 61 -6.34 -17.43 5.37
C GLY A 61 -5.77 -16.29 6.22
N LEU A 62 -6.61 -15.81 7.14
CA LEU A 62 -6.24 -14.95 8.26
C LEU A 62 -7.07 -15.39 9.46
N ASP A 63 -6.52 -16.34 10.24
CA ASP A 63 -7.21 -16.96 11.37
C ASP A 63 -6.82 -16.28 12.66
N PHE A 64 -7.74 -15.57 13.28
CA PHE A 64 -7.53 -14.96 14.59
C PHE A 64 -7.52 -16.02 15.70
N LEU A 65 -6.52 -15.94 16.57
CA LEU A 65 -6.30 -16.91 17.64
C LEU A 65 -6.50 -16.29 19.01
N THR A 66 -7.02 -17.07 19.92
CA THR A 66 -7.05 -16.83 21.36
C THR A 66 -6.14 -17.84 22.05
N ASP A 67 -6.01 -17.77 23.39
CA ASP A 67 -5.31 -18.81 24.14
C ASP A 67 -5.94 -20.18 23.90
N GLY A 68 -5.11 -21.19 23.66
CA GLY A 68 -5.56 -22.54 23.38
C GLY A 68 -4.68 -23.30 22.39
N VAL A 69 -5.21 -24.46 21.94
CA VAL A 69 -4.54 -25.34 20.98
C VAL A 69 -5.36 -25.42 19.69
N PHE A 70 -4.72 -25.18 18.57
CA PHE A 70 -5.34 -25.16 17.24
C PHE A 70 -4.65 -26.18 16.32
N THR A 71 -5.34 -27.27 16.02
CA THR A 71 -4.84 -28.26 15.06
C THR A 71 -4.97 -27.76 13.65
N ILE A 72 -4.00 -28.10 12.77
CA ILE A 72 -3.99 -27.67 11.37
C ILE A 72 -3.71 -28.86 10.45
N GLY A 73 -4.42 -28.89 9.31
CA GLY A 73 -4.30 -29.94 8.30
C GLY A 73 -5.40 -29.90 7.26
N SER A 74 -5.50 -30.95 6.43
CA SER A 74 -6.56 -31.08 5.42
C SER A 74 -7.82 -31.79 5.94
N ASP A 75 -7.75 -32.45 7.10
CA ASP A 75 -8.88 -33.13 7.71
C ASP A 75 -9.92 -32.14 8.23
N PRO A 76 -11.25 -32.39 7.98
CA PRO A 76 -12.32 -31.59 8.58
C PRO A 76 -12.33 -31.56 10.12
N ALA A 77 -11.68 -32.50 10.80
CA ALA A 77 -11.54 -32.50 12.26
C ALA A 77 -10.50 -31.52 12.78
N CYS A 78 -9.66 -30.93 11.91
CA CYS A 78 -8.72 -29.87 12.30
C CYS A 78 -9.44 -28.54 12.55
N THR A 79 -8.99 -27.82 13.58
CA THR A 79 -9.48 -26.46 13.88
C THR A 79 -9.23 -25.50 12.71
N LEU A 80 -8.05 -25.62 12.10
CA LEU A 80 -7.62 -24.83 10.94
C LEU A 80 -7.50 -25.79 9.74
N ARG A 81 -8.39 -25.62 8.78
CA ARG A 81 -8.47 -26.54 7.64
C ARG A 81 -7.93 -25.90 6.37
N TYR A 82 -6.88 -26.51 5.81
CA TYR A 82 -6.27 -26.10 4.55
C TYR A 82 -6.09 -27.31 3.64
N ALA A 83 -6.80 -27.31 2.51
CA ALA A 83 -6.94 -28.47 1.63
C ALA A 83 -5.60 -29.02 1.09
N HIS A 84 -4.61 -28.17 0.91
CA HIS A 84 -3.29 -28.55 0.38
C HIS A 84 -2.24 -28.82 1.46
N ALA A 85 -2.65 -28.95 2.75
CA ALA A 85 -1.76 -29.52 3.77
C ALA A 85 -1.37 -30.95 3.39
N SER A 86 -0.11 -31.33 3.62
CA SER A 86 0.46 -32.62 3.19
C SER A 86 -0.18 -33.84 3.87
N ALA A 87 -0.90 -33.63 4.96
CA ALA A 87 -1.61 -34.68 5.69
C ALA A 87 -2.90 -34.17 6.34
N GLY A 88 -3.76 -35.09 6.79
CA GLY A 88 -4.98 -34.76 7.51
C GLY A 88 -4.74 -33.87 8.73
N CYS A 89 -3.66 -34.13 9.49
CA CYS A 89 -3.20 -33.22 10.55
C CYS A 89 -1.67 -33.11 10.50
N ILE A 90 -1.16 -31.93 10.14
CA ILE A 90 0.28 -31.67 10.06
C ILE A 90 0.88 -31.23 11.39
N GLY A 91 0.05 -30.80 12.36
CA GLY A 91 0.51 -30.35 13.67
C GLY A 91 -0.52 -29.53 14.42
N ALA A 92 -0.05 -28.85 15.46
CA ALA A 92 -0.87 -27.95 16.26
C ALA A 92 -0.09 -26.71 16.69
N PHE A 93 -0.75 -25.57 16.67
CA PHE A 93 -0.30 -24.35 17.32
C PHE A 93 -0.80 -24.34 18.77
N THR A 94 0.06 -23.88 19.68
CA THR A 94 -0.31 -23.56 21.06
C THR A 94 -0.12 -22.07 21.26
N VAL A 95 -1.18 -21.39 21.68
CA VAL A 95 -1.16 -19.98 22.05
C VAL A 95 -1.33 -19.89 23.56
N GLN A 96 -0.43 -19.19 24.21
CA GLN A 96 -0.49 -18.94 25.65
C GLN A 96 -0.03 -17.51 25.92
N GLU A 97 -0.90 -16.73 26.51
CA GLU A 97 -0.71 -15.29 26.73
C GLU A 97 -0.39 -14.59 25.38
N ASP A 98 0.84 -14.20 25.17
CA ASP A 98 1.27 -13.48 23.98
C ASP A 98 2.29 -14.27 23.14
N SER A 99 2.45 -15.55 23.44
CA SER A 99 3.38 -16.46 22.77
C SER A 99 2.64 -17.45 21.88
N ILE A 100 3.28 -17.87 20.81
CA ILE A 100 2.80 -18.91 19.90
C ILE A 100 3.92 -19.87 19.60
N SER A 101 3.60 -21.17 19.70
CA SER A 101 4.49 -22.27 19.33
C SER A 101 3.77 -23.25 18.41
N PHE A 102 4.53 -24.08 17.71
CA PHE A 102 4.03 -25.12 16.84
C PHE A 102 4.72 -26.45 17.14
N ARG A 103 3.93 -27.53 17.20
CA ARG A 103 4.42 -28.91 17.27
C ARG A 103 3.97 -29.67 16.04
N ALA A 104 4.94 -30.13 15.25
CA ALA A 104 4.67 -30.93 14.05
C ALA A 104 4.24 -32.35 14.41
N ARG A 105 3.38 -32.93 13.57
CA ARG A 105 2.95 -34.36 13.60
C ARG A 105 3.47 -35.14 12.39
N VAL A 106 4.03 -34.42 11.40
CA VAL A 106 4.58 -35.01 10.18
C VAL A 106 6.00 -34.44 9.94
N PRO A 107 6.91 -35.19 9.29
CA PRO A 107 8.31 -34.81 9.19
C PRO A 107 8.59 -33.67 8.19
N ASP A 108 7.68 -33.38 7.27
CA ASP A 108 7.83 -32.43 6.17
C ASP A 108 7.41 -31.00 6.52
N VAL A 109 7.32 -30.67 7.81
CA VAL A 109 7.13 -29.31 8.28
C VAL A 109 8.47 -28.68 8.65
N THR A 110 8.72 -27.46 8.15
CA THR A 110 9.89 -26.66 8.50
C THR A 110 9.50 -25.32 9.08
N LEU A 111 10.31 -24.79 10.00
CA LEU A 111 10.26 -23.41 10.48
C LEU A 111 11.57 -22.73 10.09
N ASP A 112 11.48 -21.64 9.32
CA ASP A 112 12.63 -20.91 8.78
C ASP A 112 13.64 -21.82 8.05
N GLY A 113 13.11 -22.84 7.34
CA GLY A 113 13.88 -23.85 6.63
C GLY A 113 14.44 -25.01 7.48
N VAL A 114 14.24 -24.98 8.81
CA VAL A 114 14.71 -26.04 9.73
C VAL A 114 13.56 -26.99 10.05
N PRO A 115 13.75 -28.34 9.94
CA PRO A 115 12.71 -29.30 10.30
C PRO A 115 12.18 -29.14 11.74
N CYS A 116 10.87 -29.23 11.90
CA CYS A 116 10.18 -29.12 13.19
C CYS A 116 9.92 -30.47 13.86
N ALA A 117 10.41 -31.59 13.28
CA ALA A 117 10.16 -32.93 13.82
C ALA A 117 10.60 -33.04 15.28
N ASP A 118 9.76 -33.69 16.11
CA ASP A 118 10.01 -34.05 17.50
C ASP A 118 10.31 -32.91 18.49
N ARG A 119 10.12 -31.65 18.08
CA ARG A 119 10.31 -30.49 18.94
C ARG A 119 9.16 -29.51 18.87
N GLU A 120 9.04 -28.70 19.90
CA GLU A 120 8.20 -27.52 19.91
C GLU A 120 8.99 -26.34 19.32
N CYS A 121 8.41 -25.66 18.34
CA CYS A 121 9.00 -24.56 17.60
C CYS A 121 8.30 -23.25 17.97
N ALA A 122 8.95 -22.34 18.69
CA ALA A 122 8.42 -21.00 18.96
C ALA A 122 8.42 -20.16 17.68
N LEU A 123 7.35 -19.40 17.44
CA LEU A 123 7.23 -18.49 16.29
C LEU A 123 7.43 -17.04 16.71
N VAL A 124 8.17 -16.30 15.89
CA VAL A 124 8.27 -14.84 16.00
C VAL A 124 7.07 -14.22 15.29
N VAL A 125 6.34 -13.34 15.99
CA VAL A 125 5.21 -12.57 15.44
C VAL A 125 5.74 -11.32 14.73
N ASP A 126 5.06 -10.84 13.68
CA ASP A 126 5.54 -9.75 12.82
C ASP A 126 5.71 -8.37 13.52
N ASP A 127 5.09 -8.17 14.67
CA ASP A 127 5.27 -6.97 15.53
C ASP A 127 6.51 -7.03 16.44
N ARG A 128 7.18 -8.19 16.50
CA ARG A 128 8.38 -8.43 17.35
C ARG A 128 9.66 -8.62 16.54
N GLY A 129 9.59 -8.53 15.22
CA GLY A 129 10.73 -8.70 14.32
C GLY A 129 10.35 -9.35 13.00
N THR A 130 11.33 -9.92 12.31
CA THR A 130 11.07 -10.73 11.12
C THR A 130 10.24 -11.95 11.51
N PRO A 131 9.01 -12.09 10.98
CA PRO A 131 8.14 -13.19 11.39
C PRO A 131 8.71 -14.53 10.95
N SER A 132 8.59 -15.53 11.82
CA SER A 132 8.92 -16.91 11.45
C SER A 132 8.01 -17.43 10.36
N VAL A 133 8.57 -18.22 9.44
CA VAL A 133 7.86 -18.82 8.31
C VAL A 133 7.79 -20.34 8.48
N LEU A 134 6.61 -20.85 8.80
CA LEU A 134 6.33 -22.27 8.82
C LEU A 134 5.88 -22.73 7.43
N ARG A 135 6.47 -23.80 6.91
CA ARG A 135 6.16 -24.36 5.59
C ARG A 135 5.75 -25.82 5.68
N ASN A 136 4.74 -26.18 4.87
CA ASN A 136 4.31 -27.55 4.65
C ASN A 136 3.74 -27.67 3.22
N GLY A 137 4.45 -28.37 2.33
CA GLY A 137 4.08 -28.42 0.92
C GLY A 137 3.94 -27.02 0.33
N PRO A 138 2.80 -26.68 -0.29
CA PRO A 138 2.55 -25.34 -0.86
C PRO A 138 2.16 -24.29 0.21
N LEU A 139 1.88 -24.71 1.44
CA LEU A 139 1.47 -23.80 2.51
C LEU A 139 2.66 -23.04 3.10
N MET A 140 2.45 -21.76 3.33
CA MET A 140 3.34 -20.87 4.05
C MET A 140 2.54 -20.12 5.11
N ILE A 141 2.91 -20.28 6.38
CA ILE A 141 2.17 -19.77 7.52
C ILE A 141 3.06 -18.86 8.34
N THR A 142 2.58 -17.67 8.67
CA THR A 142 3.27 -16.69 9.51
C THR A 142 2.35 -16.22 10.63
N ALA A 143 2.91 -16.03 11.83
CA ALA A 143 2.19 -15.41 12.92
C ALA A 143 2.24 -13.88 12.75
N VAL A 144 1.09 -13.24 12.81
CA VAL A 144 0.93 -11.79 12.62
C VAL A 144 0.05 -11.20 13.70
N ARG A 145 0.26 -9.91 14.04
CA ARG A 145 -0.65 -9.17 14.89
C ARG A 145 -1.47 -8.18 14.08
N ARG A 146 -2.79 -8.24 14.20
CA ARG A 146 -3.71 -7.32 13.52
C ARG A 146 -4.72 -6.79 14.52
N ASN A 147 -4.80 -5.46 14.63
CA ASN A 147 -5.69 -4.78 15.59
C ASN A 147 -5.49 -5.26 17.03
N GLY A 148 -4.25 -5.50 17.43
CA GLY A 148 -3.88 -6.03 18.74
C GLY A 148 -4.10 -7.54 18.92
N ALA A 149 -4.83 -8.21 18.04
CA ALA A 149 -5.09 -9.65 18.11
C ALA A 149 -4.04 -10.47 17.33
N LEU A 150 -3.64 -11.61 17.90
CA LEU A 150 -2.78 -12.60 17.23
C LEU A 150 -3.56 -13.32 16.15
N ALA A 151 -2.95 -13.52 14.99
CA ALA A 151 -3.54 -14.28 13.89
C ALA A 151 -2.47 -15.07 13.14
N LEU A 152 -2.90 -16.12 12.45
CA LEU A 152 -2.10 -16.81 11.45
C LEU A 152 -2.47 -16.29 10.06
N ARG A 153 -1.48 -15.82 9.33
CA ARG A 153 -1.60 -15.54 7.90
C ARG A 153 -1.17 -16.76 7.13
N VAL A 154 -2.08 -17.33 6.35
CA VAL A 154 -1.83 -18.54 5.59
C VAL A 154 -1.82 -18.23 4.11
N ARG A 155 -0.75 -18.61 3.45
CA ARG A 155 -0.58 -18.59 2.00
C ARG A 155 -0.55 -20.01 1.46
N ASP A 156 -1.08 -20.18 0.26
CA ASP A 156 -1.11 -21.45 -0.46
C ASP A 156 -0.67 -21.23 -1.91
N ASN A 157 0.50 -21.72 -2.25
CA ASN A 157 1.06 -21.60 -3.58
C ASN A 157 0.31 -22.41 -4.65
N ALA A 158 -0.55 -23.35 -4.24
CA ALA A 158 -1.46 -24.10 -5.10
C ALA A 158 -2.88 -23.50 -5.14
N SER A 159 -3.09 -22.30 -4.60
CA SER A 159 -4.41 -21.67 -4.55
C SER A 159 -5.05 -21.48 -5.92
N ALA A 160 -6.38 -21.67 -6.00
CA ALA A 160 -7.14 -21.45 -7.22
C ALA A 160 -7.06 -19.98 -7.67
N ILE A 161 -7.02 -19.01 -6.73
CA ILE A 161 -6.90 -17.59 -7.02
C ILE A 161 -5.61 -17.31 -7.81
N ARG A 162 -4.49 -17.92 -7.41
CA ARG A 162 -3.21 -17.76 -8.09
C ARG A 162 -3.18 -18.46 -9.45
N SER A 163 -3.64 -19.71 -9.52
CA SER A 163 -3.58 -20.53 -10.74
C SER A 163 -4.53 -20.08 -11.83
N GLN A 164 -5.64 -19.43 -11.48
CA GLN A 164 -6.65 -18.89 -12.40
C GLN A 164 -6.47 -17.39 -12.69
N PHE A 165 -5.41 -16.77 -12.19
CA PHE A 165 -5.19 -15.36 -12.43
C PHE A 165 -4.87 -15.09 -13.89
N ASP A 166 -5.73 -14.34 -14.56
CA ASP A 166 -5.68 -14.01 -16.01
C ASP A 166 -5.05 -12.65 -16.32
N GLY A 167 -4.39 -12.04 -15.30
CA GLY A 167 -3.72 -10.76 -15.42
C GLY A 167 -4.51 -9.58 -14.86
N LEU A 168 -3.91 -8.39 -14.93
CA LEU A 168 -4.51 -7.14 -14.48
C LEU A 168 -5.31 -6.49 -15.61
N LYS A 169 -6.53 -6.02 -15.29
CA LYS A 169 -7.32 -5.19 -16.18
C LYS A 169 -6.95 -3.72 -15.93
N LEU A 170 -6.52 -3.03 -16.97
CA LEU A 170 -6.05 -1.65 -16.90
C LEU A 170 -6.92 -0.73 -17.74
N PHE A 171 -6.99 0.54 -17.34
CA PHE A 171 -7.43 1.60 -18.23
C PHE A 171 -6.37 1.88 -19.30
N ALA A 172 -6.76 2.52 -20.40
CA ALA A 172 -5.79 3.08 -21.34
C ALA A 172 -4.89 4.11 -20.62
N PHE A 173 -3.64 4.23 -21.04
CA PHE A 173 -2.74 5.25 -20.52
C PHE A 173 -3.25 6.65 -20.87
N ASP A 174 -3.41 7.51 -19.87
CA ASP A 174 -3.78 8.92 -20.06
C ASP A 174 -2.67 9.83 -19.50
N PRO A 175 -1.91 10.54 -20.36
CA PRO A 175 -0.88 11.45 -19.93
C PRO A 175 -1.44 12.66 -19.15
N ASN A 176 -2.73 12.97 -19.25
CA ASN A 176 -3.36 14.05 -18.48
C ASN A 176 -3.60 13.67 -17.01
N LEU A 177 -3.47 12.38 -16.69
CA LEU A 177 -3.52 11.84 -15.34
C LEU A 177 -2.12 11.62 -14.72
N VAL A 178 -1.08 12.19 -15.34
CA VAL A 178 0.22 12.48 -14.74
C VAL A 178 0.23 13.96 -14.36
N VAL A 179 0.13 14.25 -13.06
CA VAL A 179 -0.06 15.61 -12.56
C VAL A 179 1.01 16.00 -11.54
N GLU A 180 1.22 17.30 -11.36
CA GLU A 180 2.09 17.83 -10.31
C GLU A 180 1.33 17.88 -8.97
N GLY A 181 1.98 17.42 -7.91
CA GLY A 181 1.55 17.59 -6.52
C GLY A 181 2.43 18.64 -5.83
N LEU A 182 1.82 19.64 -5.24
CA LEU A 182 2.48 20.68 -4.46
C LEU A 182 2.30 20.40 -2.98
N VAL A 183 3.39 20.37 -2.22
CA VAL A 183 3.33 20.23 -0.76
C VAL A 183 2.70 21.47 -0.15
N VAL A 184 1.65 21.27 0.64
CA VAL A 184 1.04 22.34 1.44
C VAL A 184 1.96 22.66 2.61
N GLU A 185 2.26 23.95 2.83
CA GLU A 185 3.11 24.42 3.93
C GLU A 185 2.60 23.94 5.30
N GLY A 186 3.53 23.73 6.22
CA GLY A 186 3.22 23.23 7.57
C GLY A 186 3.05 21.72 7.67
N THR A 187 3.23 20.98 6.57
CA THR A 187 3.18 19.51 6.58
C THR A 187 4.52 18.97 7.06
N VAL A 188 4.47 17.98 7.99
CA VAL A 188 5.66 17.29 8.50
C VAL A 188 5.97 16.11 7.58
N LEU A 189 7.15 16.10 6.95
CA LEU A 189 7.59 15.03 6.07
C LEU A 189 8.37 13.97 6.85
N GLY A 190 7.95 12.71 6.77
CA GLY A 190 8.70 11.57 7.31
C GLY A 190 8.71 11.49 8.86
N SER A 191 7.71 12.07 9.52
CA SER A 191 7.56 11.99 10.99
C SER A 191 7.11 10.61 11.46
N THR A 192 7.43 10.30 12.72
CA THR A 192 6.80 9.18 13.43
C THR A 192 5.37 9.52 13.85
N VAL A 193 4.58 8.51 14.27
CA VAL A 193 3.23 8.76 14.82
C VAL A 193 3.30 9.67 16.03
N ALA A 194 4.30 9.49 16.91
CA ALA A 194 4.47 10.31 18.11
C ALA A 194 4.75 11.78 17.77
N ASP A 195 5.64 12.04 16.81
CA ASP A 195 5.96 13.40 16.36
C ASP A 195 4.76 14.06 15.68
N ALA A 196 4.03 13.28 14.86
CA ALA A 196 2.85 13.77 14.16
C ALA A 196 1.68 14.06 15.12
N LEU A 197 1.51 13.27 16.18
CA LEU A 197 0.52 13.54 17.24
C LEU A 197 0.86 14.82 18.00
N ALA A 198 2.14 15.01 18.34
CA ALA A 198 2.61 16.24 18.99
C ALA A 198 2.40 17.49 18.13
N ALA A 199 2.50 17.36 16.82
CA ALA A 199 2.26 18.43 15.84
C ALA A 199 0.81 18.50 15.33
N GLU A 200 -0.09 17.63 15.84
CA GLU A 200 -1.49 17.48 15.36
C GLU A 200 -1.60 17.15 13.86
N THR A 201 -0.59 16.47 13.31
CA THR A 201 -0.49 16.10 11.89
C THR A 201 -0.68 14.60 11.67
N THR A 202 -1.82 14.08 12.09
CA THR A 202 -2.19 12.68 11.90
C THR A 202 -3.48 12.54 11.09
N VAL A 203 -3.68 11.37 10.52
CA VAL A 203 -4.91 10.98 9.83
C VAL A 203 -5.43 9.65 10.39
N ALA A 204 -6.73 9.59 10.68
CA ALA A 204 -7.40 8.36 11.02
C ALA A 204 -7.77 7.61 9.73
N ILE A 205 -7.29 6.39 9.60
CA ILE A 205 -7.55 5.53 8.45
C ILE A 205 -8.29 4.28 8.93
N THR A 206 -9.47 4.05 8.38
CA THR A 206 -10.26 2.84 8.66
C THR A 206 -9.84 1.75 7.68
N ASN A 207 -9.68 0.52 8.15
CA ASN A 207 -9.47 -0.63 7.27
C ASN A 207 -10.81 -1.32 6.88
N VAL A 208 -10.75 -2.28 5.95
CA VAL A 208 -11.94 -3.02 5.46
C VAL A 208 -12.67 -3.82 6.54
N MET A 209 -12.05 -4.05 7.70
CA MET A 209 -12.67 -4.71 8.85
C MET A 209 -13.31 -3.73 9.84
N GLY A 210 -13.29 -2.41 9.54
CA GLY A 210 -13.86 -1.35 10.39
C GLY A 210 -12.93 -0.86 11.51
N PHE A 211 -11.70 -1.35 11.63
CA PHE A 211 -10.75 -0.86 12.62
C PHE A 211 -10.10 0.43 12.14
N VAL A 212 -9.94 1.36 13.08
CA VAL A 212 -9.33 2.68 12.83
C VAL A 212 -7.91 2.69 13.37
N GLU A 213 -6.97 3.05 12.50
CA GLU A 213 -5.57 3.29 12.86
C GLU A 213 -5.21 4.75 12.64
N THR A 214 -4.47 5.33 13.59
CA THR A 214 -3.92 6.68 13.44
C THR A 214 -2.56 6.60 12.80
N GLN A 215 -2.39 7.27 11.65
CA GLN A 215 -1.15 7.30 10.89
C GLN A 215 -0.59 8.73 10.81
N PRO A 216 0.75 8.92 10.84
CA PRO A 216 1.33 10.23 10.62
C PRO A 216 1.08 10.68 9.17
N ILE A 217 0.83 11.98 8.99
CA ILE A 217 0.77 12.61 7.67
C ILE A 217 2.20 12.92 7.25
N ALA A 218 2.67 12.22 6.20
CA ALA A 218 3.98 12.51 5.63
C ALA A 218 3.96 13.72 4.69
N ALA A 219 2.85 13.96 3.98
CA ALA A 219 2.63 15.13 3.15
C ALA A 219 1.13 15.39 2.92
N ARG A 220 0.76 16.67 2.81
CA ARG A 220 -0.48 17.11 2.16
C ARG A 220 -0.12 17.64 0.80
N LEU A 221 -0.75 17.11 -0.25
CA LEU A 221 -0.45 17.41 -1.64
C LEU A 221 -1.65 18.08 -2.28
N ARG A 222 -1.47 19.33 -2.73
CA ARG A 222 -2.45 20.01 -3.58
C ARG A 222 -2.13 19.72 -5.03
N LEU A 223 -3.14 19.37 -5.79
CA LEU A 223 -3.01 18.98 -7.21
C LEU A 223 -4.22 19.48 -8.00
N GLN A 224 -4.07 19.56 -9.31
CA GLN A 224 -5.17 19.88 -10.21
C GLN A 224 -5.35 18.73 -11.20
N VAL A 225 -6.56 18.19 -11.27
CA VAL A 225 -6.92 17.10 -12.18
C VAL A 225 -8.10 17.55 -13.04
N HIS A 226 -7.92 17.58 -14.36
CA HIS A 226 -8.93 18.09 -15.31
C HIS A 226 -9.50 19.47 -14.95
N GLY A 227 -8.65 20.36 -14.40
CA GLY A 227 -9.05 21.69 -13.98
C GLY A 227 -9.72 21.77 -12.60
N ILE A 228 -9.94 20.63 -11.93
CA ILE A 228 -10.51 20.58 -10.58
C ILE A 228 -9.36 20.53 -9.56
N GLU A 229 -9.37 21.47 -8.62
CA GLU A 229 -8.42 21.48 -7.50
C GLU A 229 -8.80 20.39 -6.51
N CYS A 230 -7.80 19.58 -6.10
CA CYS A 230 -7.94 18.47 -5.17
C CYS A 230 -6.82 18.53 -4.14
N GLU A 231 -7.03 17.85 -3.02
CA GLU A 231 -6.01 17.61 -2.01
C GLU A 231 -5.91 16.11 -1.71
N LEU A 232 -4.69 15.61 -1.49
CA LEU A 232 -4.44 14.24 -1.04
C LEU A 232 -3.54 14.28 0.19
N VAL A 233 -3.89 13.48 1.18
CA VAL A 233 -3.02 13.19 2.32
C VAL A 233 -2.26 11.91 2.03
N ALA A 234 -0.94 11.99 2.17
CA ALA A 234 -0.03 10.88 2.05
C ALA A 234 0.54 10.50 3.41
N THR A 235 0.67 9.21 3.67
CA THR A 235 1.36 8.63 4.82
C THR A 235 2.76 8.16 4.42
N PRO A 236 3.67 7.85 5.37
CA PRO A 236 4.96 7.25 5.05
C PRO A 236 4.78 5.92 4.29
N GLY A 237 5.41 5.81 3.15
CA GLY A 237 5.46 4.59 2.34
C GLY A 237 6.78 3.85 2.46
N ALA A 238 6.90 2.71 1.80
CA ALA A 238 8.13 1.92 1.76
C ALA A 238 9.27 2.70 1.05
N ASN A 239 10.51 2.43 1.49
CA ASN A 239 11.74 3.00 0.89
C ASN A 239 11.76 4.53 0.85
N GLY A 240 11.12 5.20 1.83
CA GLY A 240 11.08 6.66 1.91
C GLY A 240 10.14 7.35 0.92
N ARG A 241 9.32 6.59 0.21
CA ARG A 241 8.26 7.10 -0.67
C ARG A 241 7.06 7.57 0.15
N LEU A 242 6.12 8.20 -0.50
CA LEU A 242 4.81 8.53 0.06
C LEU A 242 3.79 7.47 -0.38
N PHE A 243 2.89 7.11 0.51
CA PHE A 243 1.80 6.18 0.25
C PHE A 243 0.46 6.91 0.35
N VAL A 244 -0.37 6.76 -0.68
CA VAL A 244 -1.70 7.38 -0.74
C VAL A 244 -2.76 6.30 -0.95
N VAL A 245 -3.74 6.29 -0.07
CA VAL A 245 -4.99 5.54 -0.25
C VAL A 245 -6.03 6.54 -0.71
N PHE A 246 -6.57 6.39 -1.92
CA PHE A 246 -7.55 7.32 -2.48
C PHE A 246 -8.77 6.63 -3.05
N GLY A 247 -9.87 7.36 -3.06
CA GLY A 247 -11.11 7.01 -3.74
C GLY A 247 -11.50 8.04 -4.76
N ASP A 248 -12.30 7.65 -5.73
CA ASP A 248 -12.83 8.50 -6.78
C ASP A 248 -14.22 8.01 -7.21
N THR A 249 -14.89 8.72 -8.14
CA THR A 249 -16.25 8.39 -8.53
C THR A 249 -16.40 7.09 -9.34
N THR A 250 -15.31 6.43 -9.71
CA THR A 250 -15.33 5.12 -10.39
C THR A 250 -15.41 3.95 -9.42
N ASN A 251 -15.20 4.18 -8.10
CA ASN A 251 -15.19 3.11 -7.11
C ASN A 251 -16.52 2.38 -7.01
N GLY A 252 -16.46 1.06 -7.02
CA GLY A 252 -17.64 0.19 -6.96
C GLY A 252 -18.34 -0.03 -8.30
N THR A 253 -17.91 0.65 -9.37
CA THR A 253 -18.46 0.50 -10.73
C THR A 253 -17.38 0.06 -11.73
N GLU A 254 -16.35 0.86 -11.94
CA GLU A 254 -15.24 0.59 -12.87
C GLU A 254 -13.97 0.14 -12.14
N THR A 255 -13.80 0.57 -10.88
CA THR A 255 -12.66 0.24 -10.04
C THR A 255 -13.12 -0.39 -8.73
N TYR A 256 -12.18 -0.96 -7.96
CA TYR A 256 -12.47 -1.60 -6.69
C TYR A 256 -13.16 -0.63 -5.70
N GLY A 257 -14.24 -1.09 -5.05
CA GLY A 257 -15.07 -0.25 -4.17
C GLY A 257 -14.35 0.27 -2.92
N GLY A 258 -13.33 -0.43 -2.44
CA GLY A 258 -12.50 -0.04 -1.30
C GLY A 258 -11.43 1.02 -1.60
N GLY A 259 -11.41 1.60 -2.82
CA GLY A 259 -10.40 2.57 -3.24
C GLY A 259 -9.17 1.93 -3.86
N ARG A 260 -8.16 2.73 -4.16
CA ARG A 260 -6.90 2.33 -4.80
C ARG A 260 -5.70 2.93 -4.09
N PHE A 261 -4.54 2.38 -4.36
CA PHE A 261 -3.25 2.77 -3.78
C PHE A 261 -2.37 3.45 -4.82
N LEU A 262 -1.61 4.42 -4.35
CA LEU A 262 -0.53 5.07 -5.10
C LEU A 262 0.71 5.16 -4.24
N ASP A 263 1.85 4.75 -4.80
CA ASP A 263 3.18 5.05 -4.29
C ASP A 263 3.73 6.26 -5.07
N ILE A 264 4.06 7.31 -4.35
CA ILE A 264 4.53 8.58 -4.91
C ILE A 264 5.95 8.82 -4.44
N GLU A 265 6.82 9.33 -5.32
CA GLU A 265 8.18 9.71 -4.94
C GLU A 265 8.16 10.86 -3.92
N LYS A 266 9.16 10.86 -3.04
CA LYS A 266 9.31 11.92 -2.04
C LYS A 266 9.42 13.28 -2.72
N PRO A 267 8.68 14.31 -2.26
CA PRO A 267 8.76 15.65 -2.83
C PRO A 267 10.17 16.23 -2.79
N VAL A 268 10.57 16.90 -3.87
CA VAL A 268 11.81 17.67 -3.97
C VAL A 268 11.45 19.12 -4.23
N GLY A 269 11.97 20.04 -3.43
CA GLY A 269 11.62 21.46 -3.54
C GLY A 269 10.12 21.74 -3.38
N GLY A 270 9.43 20.96 -2.54
CA GLY A 270 7.99 21.10 -2.33
C GLY A 270 7.09 20.57 -3.46
N ARG A 271 7.64 19.80 -4.41
CA ARG A 271 6.92 19.29 -5.59
C ARG A 271 7.16 17.79 -5.76
N THR A 272 6.16 17.08 -6.25
CA THR A 272 6.27 15.67 -6.66
C THR A 272 5.37 15.40 -7.87
N THR A 273 5.60 14.28 -8.54
CA THR A 273 4.73 13.80 -9.63
C THR A 273 3.77 12.75 -9.11
N ILE A 274 2.50 12.92 -9.41
CA ILE A 274 1.42 11.98 -9.11
C ILE A 274 0.97 11.36 -10.43
N ASP A 275 1.32 10.08 -10.64
CA ASP A 275 0.93 9.32 -11.83
C ASP A 275 -0.21 8.35 -11.50
N PHE A 276 -1.44 8.78 -11.76
CA PHE A 276 -2.63 7.93 -11.55
C PHE A 276 -2.66 6.70 -12.48
N ASN A 277 -1.88 6.70 -13.59
CA ASN A 277 -1.77 5.51 -14.42
C ASN A 277 -1.10 4.33 -13.70
N ARG A 278 -0.46 4.57 -12.55
CA ARG A 278 0.11 3.54 -11.67
C ARG A 278 -0.77 3.24 -10.44
N ALA A 279 -2.00 3.72 -10.43
CA ALA A 279 -2.94 3.38 -9.35
C ALA A 279 -3.24 1.89 -9.33
N THR A 280 -3.11 1.25 -8.16
CA THR A 280 -3.29 -0.20 -7.99
C THR A 280 -4.46 -0.53 -7.09
N ASN A 281 -5.06 -1.68 -7.32
CA ASN A 281 -6.00 -2.27 -6.39
C ASN A 281 -5.29 -2.70 -5.09
N PRO A 282 -5.92 -2.51 -3.93
CA PRO A 282 -5.42 -3.09 -2.68
C PRO A 282 -5.50 -4.63 -2.71
N PRO A 283 -4.74 -5.31 -1.84
CA PRO A 283 -4.82 -6.77 -1.71
C PRO A 283 -6.23 -7.32 -1.52
N CYS A 284 -7.11 -6.59 -0.83
CA CYS A 284 -8.51 -6.95 -0.60
C CYS A 284 -9.35 -7.05 -1.89
N ALA A 285 -8.87 -6.53 -3.01
CA ALA A 285 -9.51 -6.73 -4.31
C ALA A 285 -9.27 -8.14 -4.87
N PHE A 286 -8.30 -8.87 -4.34
CA PHE A 286 -7.89 -10.19 -4.80
C PHE A 286 -8.18 -11.30 -3.79
N THR A 287 -8.24 -10.98 -2.49
CA THR A 287 -8.47 -11.94 -1.41
C THR A 287 -9.27 -11.32 -0.26
N ALA A 288 -10.14 -12.11 0.37
CA ALA A 288 -10.90 -11.71 1.55
C ALA A 288 -10.05 -11.64 2.85
N PHE A 289 -8.81 -12.14 2.81
CA PHE A 289 -7.97 -12.32 3.99
C PHE A 289 -6.96 -11.17 4.22
N ALA A 290 -7.09 -10.07 3.49
CA ALA A 290 -6.27 -8.89 3.68
C ALA A 290 -7.02 -7.83 4.52
N THR A 291 -6.26 -7.01 5.27
CA THR A 291 -6.77 -5.95 6.14
C THR A 291 -6.39 -4.57 5.59
N CYS A 292 -6.87 -4.25 4.39
CA CYS A 292 -6.45 -3.07 3.67
C CYS A 292 -7.04 -1.78 4.23
N PRO A 293 -6.28 -0.67 4.27
CA PRO A 293 -6.82 0.64 4.56
C PRO A 293 -7.80 1.10 3.48
N THR A 294 -8.82 1.85 3.89
CA THR A 294 -9.77 2.51 2.98
C THR A 294 -9.49 4.01 2.91
N PRO A 295 -9.88 4.70 1.82
CA PRO A 295 -9.61 6.11 1.65
C PRO A 295 -10.22 6.95 2.79
N PRO A 296 -9.42 7.78 3.49
CA PRO A 296 -9.96 8.78 4.39
C PRO A 296 -10.81 9.79 3.61
N ALA A 297 -11.70 10.50 4.28
CA ALA A 297 -12.66 11.42 3.63
C ALA A 297 -11.97 12.43 2.70
N MET A 298 -10.83 12.97 3.12
CA MET A 298 -10.06 13.97 2.37
C MET A 298 -9.39 13.42 1.09
N ASN A 299 -9.23 12.10 0.99
CA ASN A 299 -8.67 11.44 -0.19
C ASN A 299 -9.75 10.91 -1.14
N ARG A 300 -11.00 11.34 -0.99
CA ARG A 300 -12.08 11.00 -1.92
C ARG A 300 -12.24 12.08 -2.96
N LEU A 301 -11.68 11.84 -4.14
CA LEU A 301 -11.70 12.79 -5.25
C LEU A 301 -13.11 12.89 -5.86
N PRO A 302 -13.62 14.11 -6.13
CA PRO A 302 -15.00 14.31 -6.63
C PRO A 302 -15.14 14.11 -8.16
N LEU A 303 -14.18 13.42 -8.77
CA LEU A 303 -14.12 13.18 -10.22
C LEU A 303 -13.68 11.74 -10.51
N ALA A 304 -13.88 11.29 -11.76
CA ALA A 304 -13.51 9.96 -12.20
C ALA A 304 -12.01 9.90 -12.59
N ILE A 305 -11.26 8.99 -11.97
CA ILE A 305 -9.86 8.71 -12.31
C ILE A 305 -9.81 7.40 -13.11
N ARG A 306 -10.03 7.50 -14.43
CA ARG A 306 -9.98 6.35 -15.35
C ARG A 306 -8.56 6.06 -15.80
N ALA A 307 -7.68 5.75 -14.84
CA ALA A 307 -6.28 5.37 -15.04
C ALA A 307 -5.89 4.26 -14.06
N GLY A 308 -4.82 3.51 -14.34
CA GLY A 308 -4.33 2.42 -13.51
C GLY A 308 -5.20 1.16 -13.57
N GLU A 309 -5.25 0.41 -12.47
CA GLU A 309 -6.01 -0.85 -12.37
C GLU A 309 -7.53 -0.61 -12.32
N ARG A 310 -8.26 -1.38 -13.12
CA ARG A 310 -9.72 -1.54 -13.05
C ARG A 310 -10.07 -2.56 -11.96
N ALA A 311 -11.37 -2.68 -11.67
CA ALA A 311 -11.82 -3.74 -10.76
C ALA A 311 -11.31 -5.11 -11.24
N ALA A 312 -10.71 -5.87 -10.32
CA ALA A 312 -10.42 -7.29 -10.56
C ALA A 312 -11.75 -8.03 -10.80
N ALA A 313 -11.70 -9.12 -11.57
CA ALA A 313 -12.84 -10.01 -11.64
C ALA A 313 -13.16 -10.47 -10.19
N SER A 314 -14.41 -10.28 -9.74
CA SER A 314 -14.81 -10.64 -8.39
C SER A 314 -14.58 -12.15 -8.20
N HIS A 315 -13.57 -12.55 -7.46
CA HIS A 315 -13.51 -13.87 -6.89
C HIS A 315 -14.56 -13.89 -5.76
N LYS A 316 -15.73 -14.43 -6.05
CA LYS A 316 -16.63 -14.87 -4.96
C LYS A 316 -15.86 -15.96 -4.23
N ALA A 317 -15.53 -15.74 -2.97
CA ALA A 317 -15.17 -16.83 -2.10
C ALA A 317 -16.37 -17.79 -2.05
N ASP A 318 -16.17 -19.03 -2.52
CA ASP A 318 -17.11 -20.13 -2.31
C ASP A 318 -17.15 -20.51 -0.84
#